data_f53a6160f7bb28233bd45825f1e76b97
#
_entry.id   f53a6160f7bb28233bd45825f1e76b97
#
_cell.length_a   1.000
_cell.length_b   1.000
_cell.length_c   1.000
_cell.angle_alpha   90.00
_cell.angle_beta   90.00
_cell.angle_gamma   90.00
#
_symmetry.space_group_name_H-M   'P 1'
#
loop_
_entity.id
_entity.type
_entity.pdbx_description
1 polymer ?
#
loop_
_entity_poly.entity_id
_entity_poly.type
_entity_poly.pdbx_seq_one_letter_code
_entity_poly.pdbx_strand_id
1 'polypeptide(L)'
;AGFAEYAVLPKEALVKIDSHIPFEHAALFGCGVVTGVGAVINTAKATEEDSVAIVGLGGVGLSALLASIAIGSKKTIAIDLSDEKLALAKELGANHTLNPKDENFLETFLDITSGGANIAVETAGSGHALKTAYDITRRGGTTVAAGMPGPKVEITLSHLSIAAEERVIKGSYMGSCIAQRDIPKYLDMFQTGKLPVDRLLSRKIKFEDLNEAMDRLDDAKTVREVLIP
;
A
#
# COMPACT_ATOMS: atom_id res chain seq x y z
N ALA A 1 -10.25 8.97 20.99
CA ALA A 1 -9.20 7.95 21.12
C ALA A 1 -9.68 6.68 20.43
N GLY A 2 -8.81 6.05 19.65
CA GLY A 2 -9.16 4.84 18.87
C GLY A 2 -8.96 3.54 19.65
N PHE A 3 -8.16 3.56 20.71
CA PHE A 3 -7.95 2.40 21.59
C PHE A 3 -8.83 2.55 22.82
N ALA A 4 -10.08 2.08 22.73
CA ALA A 4 -11.08 2.19 23.77
C ALA A 4 -12.17 1.14 23.57
N GLU A 5 -12.81 0.70 24.66
CA GLU A 5 -13.96 -0.21 24.62
C GLU A 5 -15.19 0.45 23.95
N TYR A 6 -15.30 1.78 24.07
CA TYR A 6 -16.41 2.55 23.52
C TYR A 6 -15.89 3.79 22.77
N ALA A 7 -16.55 4.12 21.66
CA ALA A 7 -16.31 5.34 20.91
C ALA A 7 -17.62 6.01 20.49
N VAL A 8 -17.65 7.33 20.51
CA VAL A 8 -18.77 8.12 19.96
C VAL A 8 -18.33 8.71 18.64
N LEU A 9 -19.03 8.36 17.57
CA LEU A 9 -18.69 8.72 16.20
C LEU A 9 -19.91 9.32 15.48
N PRO A 10 -19.72 10.27 14.54
CA PRO A 10 -20.78 10.71 13.65
C PRO A 10 -21.30 9.53 12.81
N LYS A 11 -22.60 9.46 12.56
CA LYS A 11 -23.21 8.41 11.77
C LYS A 11 -22.57 8.27 10.36
N GLU A 12 -22.19 9.39 9.80
CA GLU A 12 -21.57 9.49 8.46
C GLU A 12 -20.17 8.89 8.40
N ALA A 13 -19.51 8.74 9.55
CA ALA A 13 -18.20 8.08 9.66
C ALA A 13 -18.31 6.54 9.82
N LEU A 14 -19.53 6.01 9.90
CA LEU A 14 -19.78 4.59 10.10
C LEU A 14 -20.12 3.92 8.77
N VAL A 15 -19.58 2.73 8.59
CA VAL A 15 -19.92 1.84 7.47
C VAL A 15 -20.50 0.56 8.06
N LYS A 16 -21.73 0.22 7.65
CA LYS A 16 -22.33 -1.06 8.03
C LYS A 16 -21.63 -2.18 7.26
N ILE A 17 -21.17 -3.18 7.95
CA ILE A 17 -20.53 -4.37 7.40
C ILE A 17 -21.34 -5.62 7.71
N ASP A 18 -21.06 -6.72 7.00
CA ASP A 18 -21.67 -8.02 7.24
C ASP A 18 -21.22 -8.58 8.60
N SER A 19 -22.18 -9.10 9.39
CA SER A 19 -21.94 -9.70 10.71
C SER A 19 -21.09 -10.97 10.68
N HIS A 20 -20.93 -11.59 9.51
CA HIS A 20 -20.05 -12.77 9.33
C HIS A 20 -18.56 -12.43 9.23
N ILE A 21 -18.22 -11.15 9.09
CA ILE A 21 -16.82 -10.73 9.01
C ILE A 21 -16.25 -10.61 10.43
N PRO A 22 -15.19 -11.36 10.78
CA PRO A 22 -14.56 -11.24 12.08
C PRO A 22 -14.06 -9.81 12.33
N PHE A 23 -14.27 -9.29 13.52
CA PHE A 23 -13.92 -7.89 13.87
C PHE A 23 -12.43 -7.61 13.69
N GLU A 24 -11.56 -8.56 13.98
CA GLU A 24 -10.13 -8.44 13.77
C GLU A 24 -9.73 -8.26 12.29
N HIS A 25 -10.48 -8.84 11.37
CA HIS A 25 -10.27 -8.62 9.94
C HIS A 25 -10.92 -7.32 9.49
N ALA A 26 -12.14 -7.01 9.99
CA ALA A 26 -12.82 -5.76 9.66
C ALA A 26 -12.02 -4.53 10.09
N ALA A 27 -11.34 -4.58 11.23
CA ALA A 27 -10.50 -3.50 11.75
C ALA A 27 -9.38 -3.08 10.78
N LEU A 28 -8.88 -4.00 9.95
CA LEU A 28 -7.84 -3.71 8.96
C LEU A 28 -8.31 -2.73 7.87
N PHE A 29 -9.62 -2.69 7.59
CA PHE A 29 -10.21 -1.83 6.56
C PHE A 29 -10.45 -0.38 7.00
N GLY A 30 -10.19 -0.06 8.27
CA GLY A 30 -10.39 1.30 8.78
C GLY A 30 -9.37 2.34 8.27
N CYS A 31 -8.17 1.93 7.86
CA CYS A 31 -7.11 2.83 7.42
C CYS A 31 -6.19 2.19 6.37
N GLY A 32 -5.29 1.28 6.78
CA GLY A 32 -4.19 0.80 5.95
C GLY A 32 -4.64 0.09 4.68
N VAL A 33 -5.65 -0.79 4.79
CA VAL A 33 -6.18 -1.54 3.64
C VAL A 33 -6.85 -0.60 2.64
N VAL A 34 -7.77 0.27 3.08
CA VAL A 34 -8.44 1.21 2.16
C VAL A 34 -7.45 2.15 1.49
N THR A 35 -6.39 2.55 2.20
CA THR A 35 -5.34 3.42 1.66
C THR A 35 -4.57 2.72 0.54
N GLY A 36 -4.06 1.52 0.79
CA GLY A 36 -3.28 0.78 -0.20
C GLY A 36 -4.12 0.31 -1.39
N VAL A 37 -5.25 -0.34 -1.11
CA VAL A 37 -6.16 -0.81 -2.15
C VAL A 37 -6.68 0.35 -3.01
N GLY A 38 -7.10 1.44 -2.36
CA GLY A 38 -7.61 2.61 -3.06
C GLY A 38 -6.55 3.36 -3.86
N ALA A 39 -5.28 3.38 -3.42
CA ALA A 39 -4.19 3.96 -4.19
C ALA A 39 -4.04 3.28 -5.56
N VAL A 40 -4.20 1.96 -5.62
CA VAL A 40 -4.15 1.18 -6.86
C VAL A 40 -5.45 1.31 -7.66
N ILE A 41 -6.61 1.06 -7.02
CA ILE A 41 -7.89 0.93 -7.73
C ILE A 41 -8.50 2.31 -8.04
N ASN A 42 -8.57 3.22 -7.06
CA ASN A 42 -9.29 4.48 -7.22
C ASN A 42 -8.39 5.60 -7.77
N THR A 43 -7.16 5.74 -7.21
CA THR A 43 -6.26 6.84 -7.57
C THR A 43 -5.51 6.54 -8.87
N ALA A 44 -4.80 5.41 -8.93
CA ALA A 44 -4.06 5.00 -10.12
C ALA A 44 -5.00 4.55 -11.24
N LYS A 45 -6.12 3.91 -10.88
CA LYS A 45 -7.05 3.24 -11.80
C LYS A 45 -6.35 2.14 -12.59
N ALA A 46 -5.52 1.37 -11.91
CA ALA A 46 -4.76 0.27 -12.49
C ALA A 46 -5.66 -0.78 -13.11
N THR A 47 -5.20 -1.36 -14.20
CA THR A 47 -5.86 -2.42 -14.97
C THR A 47 -4.98 -3.67 -15.08
N GLU A 48 -5.51 -4.73 -15.66
CA GLU A 48 -4.76 -5.95 -15.93
C GLU A 48 -3.60 -5.77 -16.93
N GLU A 49 -3.66 -4.72 -17.77
CA GLU A 49 -2.61 -4.39 -18.73
C GLU A 49 -1.40 -3.67 -18.11
N ASP A 50 -1.53 -3.20 -16.87
CA ASP A 50 -0.52 -2.38 -16.23
C ASP A 50 0.55 -3.21 -15.51
N SER A 51 1.81 -2.75 -15.58
CA SER A 51 2.84 -3.08 -14.62
C SER A 51 2.75 -2.11 -13.44
N VAL A 52 2.63 -2.66 -12.23
CA VAL A 52 2.48 -1.89 -10.98
C VAL A 52 3.67 -2.15 -10.06
N ALA A 53 4.40 -1.09 -9.72
CA ALA A 53 5.47 -1.12 -8.73
C ALA A 53 4.99 -0.53 -7.41
N ILE A 54 5.26 -1.20 -6.30
CA ILE A 54 4.93 -0.75 -4.95
C ILE A 54 6.23 -0.46 -4.20
N VAL A 55 6.44 0.78 -3.80
CA VAL A 55 7.63 1.25 -3.08
C VAL A 55 7.29 1.47 -1.61
N GLY A 56 7.87 0.65 -0.75
CA GLY A 56 7.55 0.54 0.67
C GLY A 56 6.52 -0.55 0.94
N LEU A 57 6.88 -1.54 1.77
CA LEU A 57 6.08 -2.73 2.06
C LEU A 57 5.63 -2.78 3.52
N GLY A 58 5.17 -1.65 4.05
CA GLY A 58 4.38 -1.60 5.28
C GLY A 58 2.95 -2.09 5.02
N GLY A 59 2.08 -2.01 6.01
CA GLY A 59 0.70 -2.48 5.84
C GLY A 59 -0.09 -1.80 4.72
N VAL A 60 0.21 -0.54 4.38
CA VAL A 60 -0.36 0.16 3.21
C VAL A 60 0.19 -0.42 1.92
N GLY A 61 1.52 -0.60 1.84
CA GLY A 61 2.18 -1.12 0.64
C GLY A 61 1.79 -2.57 0.33
N LEU A 62 1.75 -3.43 1.35
CA LEU A 62 1.29 -4.80 1.17
C LEU A 62 -0.19 -4.87 0.78
N SER A 63 -1.03 -3.95 1.27
CA SER A 63 -2.42 -3.83 0.81
C SER A 63 -2.52 -3.39 -0.66
N ALA A 64 -1.65 -2.46 -1.09
CA ALA A 64 -1.54 -2.06 -2.49
C ALA A 64 -1.03 -3.22 -3.38
N LEU A 65 -0.07 -4.01 -2.87
CA LEU A 65 0.41 -5.22 -3.54
C LEU A 65 -0.73 -6.22 -3.77
N LEU A 66 -1.48 -6.53 -2.71
CA LEU A 66 -2.64 -7.44 -2.82
C LEU A 66 -3.69 -6.92 -3.80
N ALA A 67 -3.94 -5.61 -3.82
CA ALA A 67 -4.87 -5.00 -4.78
C ALA A 67 -4.38 -5.16 -6.22
N SER A 68 -3.08 -4.92 -6.48
CA SER A 68 -2.47 -5.11 -7.81
C SER A 68 -2.60 -6.56 -8.28
N ILE A 69 -2.40 -7.52 -7.39
CA ILE A 69 -2.59 -8.95 -7.69
C ILE A 69 -4.08 -9.25 -7.95
N ALA A 70 -4.98 -8.72 -7.10
CA ALA A 70 -6.42 -8.98 -7.17
C ALA A 70 -7.07 -8.49 -8.47
N ILE A 71 -6.56 -7.38 -9.05
CA ILE A 71 -7.02 -6.90 -10.36
C ILE A 71 -6.34 -7.61 -11.54
N GLY A 72 -5.40 -8.51 -11.29
CA GLY A 72 -4.69 -9.25 -12.33
C GLY A 72 -3.66 -8.42 -13.08
N SER A 73 -3.03 -7.43 -12.45
CA SER A 73 -2.01 -6.60 -13.10
C SER A 73 -0.97 -7.46 -13.82
N LYS A 74 -0.58 -7.03 -15.01
CA LYS A 74 0.37 -7.74 -15.89
C LYS A 74 1.69 -8.08 -15.19
N LYS A 75 2.18 -7.17 -14.34
CA LYS A 75 3.31 -7.38 -13.44
C LYS A 75 3.10 -6.61 -12.15
N THR A 76 3.34 -7.27 -11.03
CA THR A 76 3.37 -6.64 -9.70
C THR A 76 4.78 -6.74 -9.15
N ILE A 77 5.44 -5.59 -8.94
CA ILE A 77 6.81 -5.49 -8.47
C ILE A 77 6.81 -4.86 -7.08
N ALA A 78 7.39 -5.55 -6.11
CA ALA A 78 7.51 -5.09 -4.73
C ALA A 78 8.92 -4.55 -4.46
N ILE A 79 9.03 -3.38 -3.83
CA ILE A 79 10.29 -2.69 -3.58
C ILE A 79 10.34 -2.24 -2.12
N ASP A 80 11.34 -2.71 -1.38
CA ASP A 80 11.58 -2.31 0.03
C ASP A 80 13.06 -2.46 0.38
N LEU A 81 13.49 -1.79 1.46
CA LEU A 81 14.84 -1.88 2.00
C LEU A 81 15.07 -3.13 2.86
N SER A 82 13.99 -3.80 3.30
CA SER A 82 14.00 -4.99 4.15
C SER A 82 13.78 -6.25 3.32
N ASP A 83 14.76 -7.14 3.34
CA ASP A 83 14.69 -8.43 2.65
C ASP A 83 13.58 -9.33 3.23
N GLU A 84 13.26 -9.19 4.54
CA GLU A 84 12.15 -9.91 5.17
C GLU A 84 10.80 -9.50 4.59
N LYS A 85 10.60 -8.19 4.36
CA LYS A 85 9.37 -7.68 3.72
C LYS A 85 9.30 -8.06 2.24
N LEU A 86 10.44 -8.10 1.55
CA LEU A 86 10.52 -8.59 0.17
C LEU A 86 10.16 -10.07 0.09
N ALA A 87 10.64 -10.90 1.04
CA ALA A 87 10.26 -12.31 1.12
C ALA A 87 8.75 -12.48 1.34
N LEU A 88 8.16 -11.72 2.27
CA LEU A 88 6.71 -11.74 2.51
C LEU A 88 5.93 -11.29 1.25
N ALA A 89 6.37 -10.25 0.56
CA ALA A 89 5.73 -9.81 -0.68
C ALA A 89 5.77 -10.90 -1.76
N LYS A 90 6.87 -11.66 -1.83
CA LYS A 90 6.99 -12.80 -2.74
C LYS A 90 6.01 -13.92 -2.40
N GLU A 91 5.86 -14.25 -1.11
CA GLU A 91 4.89 -15.23 -0.62
C GLU A 91 3.44 -14.77 -0.87
N LEU A 92 3.18 -13.46 -0.84
CA LEU A 92 1.87 -12.89 -1.14
C LEU A 92 1.55 -12.88 -2.63
N GLY A 93 2.54 -13.15 -3.51
CA GLY A 93 2.33 -13.30 -4.94
C GLY A 93 2.95 -12.21 -5.81
N ALA A 94 3.87 -11.37 -5.30
CA ALA A 94 4.62 -10.44 -6.14
C ALA A 94 5.38 -11.20 -7.24
N ASN A 95 5.32 -10.72 -8.48
CA ASN A 95 6.08 -11.31 -9.58
C ASN A 95 7.59 -11.12 -9.36
N HIS A 96 7.98 -9.92 -8.94
CA HIS A 96 9.36 -9.54 -8.66
C HIS A 96 9.46 -8.79 -7.34
N THR A 97 10.60 -8.96 -6.67
CA THR A 97 10.96 -8.23 -5.44
C THR A 97 12.35 -7.66 -5.62
N LEU A 98 12.55 -6.38 -5.30
CA LEU A 98 13.81 -5.68 -5.52
C LEU A 98 14.16 -4.82 -4.30
N ASN A 99 15.42 -4.85 -3.90
CA ASN A 99 15.96 -3.95 -2.88
C ASN A 99 16.61 -2.74 -3.57
N PRO A 100 16.16 -1.51 -3.31
CA PRO A 100 16.72 -0.32 -3.98
C PRO A 100 18.15 0.02 -3.53
N LYS A 101 18.73 -0.72 -2.57
CA LYS A 101 20.16 -0.63 -2.19
C LYS A 101 21.08 -1.44 -3.12
N ASP A 102 20.53 -2.33 -3.93
CA ASP A 102 21.32 -3.14 -4.85
C ASP A 102 21.94 -2.25 -5.92
N GLU A 103 23.23 -2.45 -6.22
CA GLU A 103 23.98 -1.62 -7.16
C GLU A 103 23.33 -1.56 -8.56
N ASN A 104 22.72 -2.66 -9.00
CA ASN A 104 22.07 -2.79 -10.30
C ASN A 104 20.53 -2.67 -10.24
N PHE A 105 19.97 -2.13 -9.14
CA PHE A 105 18.53 -2.02 -8.93
C PHE A 105 17.79 -1.40 -10.13
N LEU A 106 18.24 -0.23 -10.60
CA LEU A 106 17.55 0.49 -11.67
C LEU A 106 17.63 -0.26 -13.00
N GLU A 107 18.78 -0.81 -13.34
CA GLU A 107 18.99 -1.60 -14.55
C GLU A 107 18.08 -2.83 -14.54
N THR A 108 18.12 -3.61 -13.46
CA THR A 108 17.26 -4.78 -13.26
C THR A 108 15.77 -4.42 -13.36
N PHE A 109 15.36 -3.31 -12.73
CA PHE A 109 13.97 -2.85 -12.78
C PHE A 109 13.53 -2.50 -14.21
N LEU A 110 14.36 -1.76 -14.94
CA LEU A 110 14.08 -1.36 -16.31
C LEU A 110 14.00 -2.57 -17.25
N ASP A 111 14.85 -3.57 -17.07
CA ASP A 111 14.81 -4.83 -17.83
C ASP A 111 13.51 -5.60 -17.55
N ILE A 112 13.14 -5.77 -16.28
CA ILE A 112 11.90 -6.44 -15.88
C ILE A 112 10.68 -5.75 -16.47
N THR A 113 10.67 -4.41 -16.49
CA THR A 113 9.51 -3.60 -16.90
C THR A 113 9.55 -3.14 -18.34
N SER A 114 10.63 -3.40 -19.06
CA SER A 114 10.87 -2.91 -20.44
C SER A 114 10.79 -1.38 -20.52
N GLY A 115 11.51 -0.70 -19.61
CA GLY A 115 11.67 0.75 -19.61
C GLY A 115 10.86 1.52 -18.56
N GLY A 116 10.37 0.85 -17.52
CA GLY A 116 9.68 1.46 -16.39
C GLY A 116 8.27 0.91 -16.16
N ALA A 117 7.72 1.11 -14.95
CA ALA A 117 6.37 0.69 -14.61
C ALA A 117 5.32 1.65 -15.16
N ASN A 118 4.15 1.13 -15.57
CA ASN A 118 2.98 1.95 -15.89
C ASN A 118 2.55 2.80 -14.70
N ILE A 119 2.59 2.18 -13.51
CA ILE A 119 2.16 2.77 -12.24
C ILE A 119 3.22 2.44 -11.19
N ALA A 120 3.67 3.47 -10.45
CA ALA A 120 4.47 3.30 -9.24
C ALA A 120 3.75 3.93 -8.05
N VAL A 121 3.47 3.13 -7.01
CA VAL A 121 2.78 3.58 -5.79
C VAL A 121 3.79 3.66 -4.65
N GLU A 122 3.99 4.85 -4.11
CA GLU A 122 4.85 5.12 -2.97
C GLU A 122 4.02 5.09 -1.67
N THR A 123 4.45 4.28 -0.71
CA THR A 123 3.76 4.06 0.58
C THR A 123 4.67 4.11 1.79
N ALA A 124 5.95 4.42 1.61
CA ALA A 124 6.92 4.51 2.71
C ALA A 124 6.89 5.87 3.44
N GLY A 125 6.34 6.90 2.80
CA GLY A 125 6.27 8.24 3.39
C GLY A 125 7.62 8.94 3.48
N SER A 126 8.51 8.75 2.52
CA SER A 126 9.80 9.43 2.47
C SER A 126 10.06 10.08 1.12
N GLY A 127 10.79 11.21 1.12
CA GLY A 127 11.15 11.88 -0.12
C GLY A 127 12.00 11.02 -1.04
N HIS A 128 12.87 10.18 -0.47
CA HIS A 128 13.68 9.23 -1.24
C HIS A 128 12.82 8.15 -1.91
N ALA A 129 11.87 7.58 -1.20
CA ALA A 129 10.97 6.57 -1.76
C ALA A 129 10.08 7.14 -2.87
N LEU A 130 9.58 8.38 -2.71
CA LEU A 130 8.80 9.05 -3.74
C LEU A 130 9.66 9.37 -4.98
N LYS A 131 10.92 9.79 -4.77
CA LYS A 131 11.87 10.00 -5.87
C LYS A 131 12.14 8.69 -6.60
N THR A 132 12.37 7.59 -5.88
CA THR A 132 12.53 6.25 -6.46
C THR A 132 11.30 5.86 -7.27
N ALA A 133 10.10 5.99 -6.71
CA ALA A 133 8.85 5.69 -7.41
C ALA A 133 8.70 6.51 -8.71
N TYR A 134 9.08 7.78 -8.66
CA TYR A 134 9.06 8.64 -9.85
C TYR A 134 10.07 8.17 -10.91
N ASP A 135 11.31 7.87 -10.51
CA ASP A 135 12.38 7.49 -11.45
C ASP A 135 12.09 6.17 -12.18
N ILE A 136 11.44 5.22 -11.50
CA ILE A 136 11.06 3.92 -12.07
C ILE A 136 9.74 3.95 -12.86
N THR A 137 9.01 5.06 -12.83
CA THR A 137 7.79 5.24 -13.63
C THR A 137 8.17 5.48 -15.10
N ARG A 138 7.57 4.76 -16.03
CA ARG A 138 7.84 4.92 -17.48
C ARG A 138 7.35 6.28 -18.02
N ARG A 139 7.72 6.61 -19.26
CA ARG A 139 7.10 7.70 -20.00
C ARG A 139 5.60 7.50 -20.11
N GLY A 140 4.82 8.56 -19.92
CA GLY A 140 3.35 8.52 -19.89
C GLY A 140 2.77 7.78 -18.67
N GLY A 141 3.62 7.30 -17.74
CA GLY A 141 3.19 6.56 -16.56
C GLY A 141 2.75 7.45 -15.40
N THR A 142 2.20 6.83 -14.37
CA THR A 142 1.66 7.51 -13.19
C THR A 142 2.41 7.11 -11.92
N THR A 143 2.94 8.09 -11.20
CA THR A 143 3.44 7.94 -9.82
C THR A 143 2.35 8.35 -8.84
N VAL A 144 2.03 7.49 -7.87
CA VAL A 144 1.05 7.76 -6.82
C VAL A 144 1.76 7.91 -5.48
N ALA A 145 1.65 9.07 -4.85
CA ALA A 145 2.14 9.34 -3.52
C ALA A 145 1.03 9.05 -2.50
N ALA A 146 1.13 7.94 -1.78
CA ALA A 146 0.19 7.52 -0.73
C ALA A 146 0.83 7.48 0.66
N GLY A 147 2.17 7.45 0.75
CA GLY A 147 2.90 7.58 2.01
C GLY A 147 2.75 8.98 2.60
N MET A 148 2.76 9.07 3.95
CA MET A 148 2.62 10.33 4.68
C MET A 148 3.98 10.75 5.26
N PRO A 149 4.73 11.64 4.59
CA PRO A 149 6.00 12.14 5.10
C PRO A 149 5.79 13.18 6.21
N GLY A 150 6.85 13.47 6.94
CA GLY A 150 6.87 14.63 7.84
C GLY A 150 6.68 15.95 7.07
N PRO A 151 6.15 17.01 7.70
CA PRO A 151 5.72 18.25 7.01
C PRO A 151 6.84 19.06 6.36
N LYS A 152 8.11 18.75 6.67
CA LYS A 152 9.29 19.41 6.10
C LYS A 152 10.00 18.59 5.02
N VAL A 153 9.46 17.43 4.68
CA VAL A 153 10.05 16.57 3.65
C VAL A 153 9.70 17.12 2.28
N GLU A 154 10.72 17.44 1.51
CA GLU A 154 10.60 17.97 0.15
C GLU A 154 11.29 17.00 -0.83
N ILE A 155 10.88 17.05 -2.08
CA ILE A 155 11.52 16.33 -3.19
C ILE A 155 11.87 17.31 -4.30
N THR A 156 12.94 17.03 -5.01
CA THR A 156 13.32 17.75 -6.23
C THR A 156 13.15 16.83 -7.44
N LEU A 157 12.40 17.29 -8.42
CA LEU A 157 12.17 16.58 -9.68
C LEU A 157 12.61 17.45 -10.86
N SER A 158 13.07 16.81 -11.93
CA SER A 158 13.38 17.51 -13.17
C SER A 158 12.09 17.98 -13.85
N HIS A 159 11.94 19.28 -14.02
CA HIS A 159 10.82 19.84 -14.78
C HIS A 159 10.79 19.29 -16.22
N LEU A 160 11.97 19.15 -16.83
CA LEU A 160 12.08 18.59 -18.18
C LEU A 160 11.52 17.17 -18.26
N SER A 161 11.79 16.31 -17.24
CA SER A 161 11.28 14.94 -17.26
C SER A 161 9.76 14.89 -17.14
N ILE A 162 9.15 15.79 -16.37
CA ILE A 162 7.68 15.87 -16.27
C ILE A 162 7.07 16.20 -17.64
N ALA A 163 7.60 17.24 -18.31
CA ALA A 163 7.06 17.73 -19.57
C ALA A 163 7.39 16.81 -20.76
N ALA A 164 8.68 16.43 -20.92
CA ALA A 164 9.14 15.67 -22.09
C ALA A 164 8.78 14.18 -22.03
N GLU A 165 8.51 13.65 -20.85
CA GLU A 165 8.14 12.26 -20.66
C GLU A 165 6.65 12.07 -20.30
N GLU A 166 5.87 13.16 -20.27
CA GLU A 166 4.43 13.15 -19.97
C GLU A 166 4.08 12.40 -18.68
N ARG A 167 4.95 12.45 -17.67
CA ARG A 167 4.75 11.75 -16.40
C ARG A 167 3.68 12.41 -15.55
N VAL A 168 2.86 11.60 -14.90
CA VAL A 168 1.80 12.07 -14.01
C VAL A 168 2.18 11.76 -12.56
N ILE A 169 2.00 12.76 -11.65
CA ILE A 169 2.12 12.56 -10.21
C ILE A 169 0.75 12.82 -9.60
N LYS A 170 0.26 11.86 -8.80
CA LYS A 170 -1.02 11.97 -8.09
C LYS A 170 -0.82 11.76 -6.59
N GLY A 171 -1.43 12.60 -5.77
CA GLY A 171 -1.62 12.31 -4.34
C GLY A 171 -2.76 11.31 -4.13
N SER A 172 -2.64 10.48 -3.10
CA SER A 172 -3.66 9.52 -2.69
C SER A 172 -3.83 9.56 -1.17
N TYR A 173 -4.79 10.33 -0.70
CA TYR A 173 -5.15 10.36 0.72
C TYR A 173 -6.25 9.33 1.00
N MET A 174 -6.02 8.44 1.98
CA MET A 174 -6.94 7.33 2.30
C MET A 174 -7.40 6.55 1.06
N GLY A 175 -6.51 6.39 0.06
CA GLY A 175 -6.81 5.67 -1.18
C GLY A 175 -7.87 6.34 -2.06
N SER A 176 -8.11 7.66 -1.93
CA SER A 176 -9.23 8.35 -2.59
C SER A 176 -10.57 7.62 -2.36
N CYS A 177 -10.72 7.01 -1.18
CA CYS A 177 -11.82 6.13 -0.81
C CYS A 177 -13.07 6.94 -0.42
N ILE A 178 -14.22 6.50 -0.92
CA ILE A 178 -15.55 6.85 -0.40
C ILE A 178 -16.00 5.68 0.46
N ALA A 179 -15.89 5.81 1.80
CA ALA A 179 -16.00 4.69 2.73
C ALA A 179 -17.24 3.82 2.53
N GLN A 180 -18.42 4.45 2.36
CA GLN A 180 -19.70 3.76 2.20
C GLN A 180 -19.81 2.98 0.88
N ARG A 181 -19.04 3.39 -0.14
CA ARG A 181 -19.00 2.71 -1.44
C ARG A 181 -17.93 1.62 -1.49
N ASP A 182 -16.73 1.96 -1.01
CA ASP A 182 -15.52 1.19 -1.30
C ASP A 182 -15.24 0.12 -0.25
N ILE A 183 -15.51 0.38 1.04
CA ILE A 183 -15.29 -0.61 2.11
C ILE A 183 -16.12 -1.88 1.87
N PRO A 184 -17.43 -1.80 1.59
CA PRO A 184 -18.21 -3.01 1.27
C PRO A 184 -17.65 -3.78 0.08
N LYS A 185 -17.21 -3.09 -0.98
CA LYS A 185 -16.59 -3.70 -2.15
C LYS A 185 -15.29 -4.43 -1.81
N TYR A 186 -14.43 -3.82 -0.99
CA TYR A 186 -13.17 -4.45 -0.60
C TYR A 186 -13.38 -5.62 0.36
N LEU A 187 -14.39 -5.54 1.21
CA LEU A 187 -14.81 -6.65 2.07
C LEU A 187 -15.35 -7.83 1.24
N ASP A 188 -16.12 -7.58 0.18
CA ASP A 188 -16.56 -8.62 -0.76
C ASP A 188 -15.35 -9.28 -1.46
N MET A 189 -14.36 -8.49 -1.87
CA MET A 189 -13.11 -9.03 -2.42
C MET A 189 -12.34 -9.88 -1.39
N PHE A 190 -12.37 -9.51 -0.11
CA PHE A 190 -11.81 -10.32 0.97
C PHE A 190 -12.59 -11.63 1.16
N GLN A 191 -13.91 -11.59 1.30
CA GLN A 191 -14.76 -12.76 1.48
C GLN A 191 -14.66 -13.76 0.31
N THR A 192 -14.47 -13.26 -0.91
CA THR A 192 -14.27 -14.09 -2.11
C THR A 192 -12.83 -14.58 -2.29
N GLY A 193 -11.93 -14.27 -1.34
CA GLY A 193 -10.51 -14.68 -1.38
C GLY A 193 -9.64 -13.91 -2.39
N LYS A 194 -10.19 -12.91 -3.09
CA LYS A 194 -9.43 -12.09 -4.05
C LYS A 194 -8.47 -11.12 -3.36
N LEU A 195 -8.79 -10.70 -2.12
CA LEU A 195 -8.01 -9.74 -1.35
C LEU A 195 -7.71 -10.29 0.05
N PRO A 196 -6.76 -11.22 0.20
CA PRO A 196 -6.48 -11.93 1.45
C PRO A 196 -5.75 -11.05 2.48
N VAL A 197 -6.42 -10.01 3.00
CA VAL A 197 -5.85 -9.05 3.95
C VAL A 197 -5.62 -9.62 5.34
N ASP A 198 -6.27 -10.73 5.71
CA ASP A 198 -6.02 -11.50 6.92
C ASP A 198 -4.54 -11.94 7.01
N ARG A 199 -3.87 -12.18 5.89
CA ARG A 199 -2.43 -12.47 5.83
C ARG A 199 -1.54 -11.32 6.28
N LEU A 200 -2.08 -10.12 6.40
CA LEU A 200 -1.39 -8.93 6.92
C LEU A 200 -1.49 -8.82 8.44
N LEU A 201 -2.38 -9.58 9.08
CA LEU A 201 -2.54 -9.59 10.54
C LEU A 201 -1.38 -10.38 11.17
N SER A 202 -0.43 -9.66 11.77
CA SER A 202 0.73 -10.27 12.43
C SER A 202 0.36 -10.79 13.81
N ARG A 203 -0.47 -10.06 14.57
CA ARG A 203 -0.79 -10.39 15.96
C ARG A 203 -2.12 -9.77 16.42
N LYS A 204 -2.79 -10.46 17.35
CA LYS A 204 -3.87 -9.89 18.17
C LYS A 204 -3.28 -9.53 19.54
N ILE A 205 -3.60 -8.35 20.05
CA ILE A 205 -3.08 -7.82 21.32
C ILE A 205 -4.23 -7.42 22.23
N LYS A 206 -3.96 -7.32 23.53
CA LYS A 206 -4.84 -6.76 24.54
C LYS A 206 -4.43 -5.33 24.89
N PHE A 207 -5.24 -4.64 25.72
CA PHE A 207 -4.91 -3.27 26.16
C PHE A 207 -3.58 -3.19 26.90
N GLU A 208 -3.26 -4.21 27.71
CA GLU A 208 -2.03 -4.27 28.49
C GLU A 208 -0.77 -4.30 27.60
N ASP A 209 -0.89 -4.88 26.39
CA ASP A 209 0.22 -5.05 25.45
C ASP A 209 0.44 -3.82 24.55
N LEU A 210 -0.42 -2.79 24.68
CA LEU A 210 -0.46 -1.68 23.69
C LEU A 210 0.86 -0.93 23.58
N ASN A 211 1.53 -0.62 24.69
CA ASN A 211 2.81 0.10 24.66
C ASN A 211 3.89 -0.71 23.96
N GLU A 212 4.01 -1.99 24.29
CA GLU A 212 4.94 -2.90 23.60
C GLU A 212 4.61 -3.07 22.11
N ALA A 213 3.33 -3.09 21.76
CA ALA A 213 2.89 -3.15 20.38
C ALA A 213 3.29 -1.89 19.60
N MET A 214 3.22 -0.71 20.23
CA MET A 214 3.68 0.55 19.63
C MET A 214 5.18 0.54 19.39
N ASP A 215 5.96 0.00 20.34
CA ASP A 215 7.42 -0.13 20.20
C ASP A 215 7.81 -1.09 19.06
N ARG A 216 7.01 -2.14 18.85
CA ARG A 216 7.19 -3.09 17.74
C ARG A 216 6.84 -2.56 16.34
N LEU A 217 6.24 -1.37 16.21
CA LEU A 217 5.94 -0.81 14.88
C LEU A 217 7.20 -0.55 14.04
N ASP A 218 8.35 -0.38 14.71
CA ASP A 218 9.65 -0.24 14.04
C ASP A 218 10.27 -1.59 13.64
N ASP A 219 9.67 -2.72 14.07
CA ASP A 219 10.11 -4.07 13.69
C ASP A 219 9.66 -4.39 12.24
N ALA A 220 10.62 -4.74 11.39
CA ALA A 220 10.37 -5.12 10.01
C ALA A 220 9.43 -6.32 9.86
N LYS A 221 9.29 -7.17 10.88
CA LYS A 221 8.45 -8.37 10.89
C LYS A 221 6.98 -8.08 11.21
N THR A 222 6.69 -6.94 11.83
CA THR A 222 5.32 -6.57 12.21
C THR A 222 4.67 -5.77 11.08
N VAL A 223 3.60 -6.32 10.51
CA VAL A 223 2.81 -5.64 9.46
C VAL A 223 1.61 -4.92 10.07
N ARG A 224 0.75 -5.66 10.77
CA ARG A 224 -0.42 -5.14 11.47
C ARG A 224 -0.68 -5.91 12.77
N GLU A 225 -0.87 -5.20 13.86
CA GLU A 225 -1.40 -5.73 15.11
C GLU A 225 -2.80 -5.17 15.34
N VAL A 226 -3.71 -5.98 15.80
CA VAL A 226 -5.09 -5.58 16.09
C VAL A 226 -5.38 -5.77 17.57
N LEU A 227 -5.79 -4.69 18.22
CA LEU A 227 -6.23 -4.70 19.61
C LEU A 227 -7.62 -5.29 19.68
N ILE A 228 -7.78 -6.27 20.56
CA ILE A 228 -9.08 -6.90 20.90
C ILE A 228 -9.41 -6.48 22.32
N PRO A 229 -10.46 -5.67 22.54
CA PRO A 229 -10.89 -5.20 23.83
C PRO A 229 -11.35 -6.32 24.76
#